data_8405114f806dcd6ad62199720fe52317
#
_entry.id   8405114f806dcd6ad62199720fe52317
#
_cell.length_a   1.000
_cell.length_b   1.000
_cell.length_c   1.000
_cell.angle_alpha   90.00
_cell.angle_beta   90.00
_cell.angle_gamma   90.00
#
_symmetry.space_group_name_H-M   'P 1'
#
loop_
_entity.id
_entity.type
_entity.pdbx_description
1 polymer ?
#
loop_
_entity_poly.entity_id
_entity_poly.type
_entity_poly.pdbx_seq_one_letter_code
_entity_poly.pdbx_strand_id
1 'polypeptide(L)'
;MNGKYGIINQTGNFVIAEVDDIFVEDAEIVDIYLQKIGFEDLLTPEDEQELLGRAVEGNEESFDKVLRANLRFTFSVANQYQNKGLSLLQLFEVSLQGLANAIKASASRHNDEKFIQCAVPFMRQAIEEAIVDLSKVTSLHE
;
A
#
# COMPACT_ATOMS: atom_id res chain seq x y z
N MET A 1 -23.32 -12.38 -9.75
CA MET A 1 -22.19 -11.56 -10.18
C MET A 1 -21.32 -11.25 -8.99
N ASN A 2 -20.06 -11.61 -9.04
CA ASN A 2 -19.17 -11.42 -7.91
C ASN A 2 -18.32 -10.18 -8.12
N GLY A 3 -18.39 -9.24 -7.19
CA GLY A 3 -17.46 -8.13 -7.12
C GLY A 3 -16.15 -8.59 -6.54
N LYS A 4 -15.11 -7.77 -6.67
CA LYS A 4 -13.79 -8.06 -6.13
C LYS A 4 -13.29 -6.86 -5.35
N TYR A 5 -12.62 -7.13 -4.26
CA TYR A 5 -11.96 -6.08 -3.49
C TYR A 5 -10.60 -6.57 -3.01
N GLY A 6 -9.72 -5.60 -2.74
CA GLY A 6 -8.37 -5.90 -2.30
C GLY A 6 -8.29 -6.14 -0.81
N ILE A 7 -7.52 -7.16 -0.44
CA ILE A 7 -7.17 -7.42 0.96
C ILE A 7 -5.69 -7.74 1.05
N ILE A 8 -5.12 -7.58 2.22
CA ILE A 8 -3.76 -8.01 2.48
C ILE A 8 -3.83 -9.38 3.16
N ASN A 9 -3.16 -10.36 2.57
CA ASN A 9 -3.14 -11.70 3.13
C ASN A 9 -2.16 -11.79 4.30
N GLN A 10 -2.07 -12.97 4.89
CA GLN A 10 -1.23 -13.20 6.08
C GLN A 10 0.26 -12.98 5.84
N THR A 11 0.69 -13.00 4.58
CA THR A 11 2.09 -12.76 4.22
C THR A 11 2.37 -11.30 3.87
N GLY A 12 1.36 -10.43 4.01
CA GLY A 12 1.51 -9.02 3.69
C GLY A 12 1.35 -8.70 2.21
N ASN A 13 0.92 -9.65 1.41
CA ASN A 13 0.71 -9.44 -0.02
C ASN A 13 -0.71 -8.96 -0.28
N PHE A 14 -0.83 -7.99 -1.19
CA PHE A 14 -2.13 -7.52 -1.65
C PHE A 14 -2.75 -8.58 -2.57
N VAL A 15 -3.95 -9.01 -2.23
CA VAL A 15 -4.70 -9.99 -3.03
C VAL A 15 -6.10 -9.49 -3.26
N ILE A 16 -6.71 -9.93 -4.35
CA ILE A 16 -8.09 -9.58 -4.69
C ILE A 16 -9.02 -10.66 -4.14
N ALA A 17 -9.96 -10.24 -3.31
CA ALA A 17 -11.01 -11.12 -2.80
C ALA A 17 -12.31 -10.86 -3.55
N GLU A 18 -13.10 -11.92 -3.74
CA GLU A 18 -14.39 -11.77 -4.38
C GLU A 18 -15.48 -11.44 -3.36
N VAL A 19 -16.37 -10.52 -3.76
CA VAL A 19 -17.54 -10.14 -2.98
C VAL A 19 -18.78 -10.55 -3.79
N ASP A 20 -19.70 -11.25 -3.14
CA ASP A 20 -20.90 -11.77 -3.81
C ASP A 20 -21.80 -10.63 -4.28
N ASP A 21 -22.13 -10.66 -5.57
CA ASP A 21 -23.19 -9.87 -6.21
C ASP A 21 -23.19 -8.36 -5.95
N ILE A 22 -22.03 -7.81 -5.59
CA ILE A 22 -21.92 -6.37 -5.35
C ILE A 22 -21.13 -5.73 -6.49
N PHE A 23 -21.77 -4.78 -7.17
CA PHE A 23 -21.09 -3.95 -8.14
C PHE A 23 -20.65 -2.67 -7.43
N VAL A 24 -19.35 -2.53 -7.21
CA VAL A 24 -18.77 -1.36 -6.57
C VAL A 24 -17.64 -0.79 -7.41
N GLU A 25 -17.48 0.52 -7.36
CA GLU A 25 -16.37 1.19 -8.01
C GLU A 25 -15.10 1.04 -7.17
N ASP A 26 -13.94 1.22 -7.80
CA ASP A 26 -12.63 1.05 -7.14
C ASP A 26 -12.51 1.83 -5.84
N ALA A 27 -12.99 3.07 -5.82
CA ALA A 27 -12.93 3.90 -4.62
C ALA A 27 -13.75 3.29 -3.47
N GLU A 28 -14.91 2.76 -3.79
CA GLU A 28 -15.77 2.09 -2.81
C GLU A 28 -15.15 0.80 -2.32
N ILE A 29 -14.50 0.05 -3.22
CA ILE A 29 -13.79 -1.17 -2.85
C ILE A 29 -12.70 -0.88 -1.82
N VAL A 30 -11.90 0.13 -2.07
CA VAL A 30 -10.83 0.52 -1.17
C VAL A 30 -11.39 1.01 0.17
N ASP A 31 -12.47 1.77 0.14
CA ASP A 31 -13.11 2.28 1.35
C ASP A 31 -13.68 1.13 2.21
N ILE A 32 -14.36 0.18 1.57
CA ILE A 32 -14.87 -1.02 2.26
C ILE A 32 -13.71 -1.80 2.88
N TYR A 33 -12.63 -1.95 2.15
CA TYR A 33 -11.44 -2.64 2.63
C TYR A 33 -10.86 -1.97 3.88
N LEU A 34 -10.70 -0.64 3.84
CA LEU A 34 -10.19 0.13 4.97
C LEU A 34 -11.10 0.03 6.20
N GLN A 35 -12.42 0.00 5.98
CA GLN A 35 -13.40 -0.15 7.06
C GLN A 35 -13.33 -1.55 7.68
N LYS A 36 -13.20 -2.60 6.85
CA LYS A 36 -13.20 -3.99 7.32
C LYS A 36 -11.96 -4.36 8.12
N ILE A 37 -10.82 -3.83 7.74
CA ILE A 37 -9.57 -4.07 8.46
C ILE A 37 -9.60 -3.37 9.81
N GLY A 38 -10.50 -2.39 9.91
CA GLY A 38 -10.57 -1.53 11.08
C GLY A 38 -9.42 -0.56 11.07
N PHE A 39 -9.46 0.33 12.01
CA PHE A 39 -8.39 1.27 12.19
C PHE A 39 -7.47 0.68 13.23
N GLU A 40 -6.41 0.06 12.76
CA GLU A 40 -5.33 -0.27 13.67
C GLU A 40 -4.88 1.05 14.30
N ASP A 41 -4.68 1.04 15.60
CA ASP A 41 -4.21 2.22 16.30
C ASP A 41 -2.89 2.69 15.70
N LEU A 42 -2.72 3.99 15.62
CA LEU A 42 -1.46 4.55 15.20
C LEU A 42 -0.36 4.07 16.15
N LEU A 43 0.73 3.59 15.57
CA LEU A 43 1.87 3.16 16.35
C LEU A 43 2.57 4.36 16.97
N THR A 44 3.02 4.22 18.21
CA THR A 44 3.93 5.22 18.78
C THR A 44 5.26 5.17 18.02
N PRO A 45 6.05 6.25 18.01
CA PRO A 45 7.37 6.22 17.36
C PRO A 45 8.25 5.08 17.87
N GLU A 46 8.19 4.78 19.16
CA GLU A 46 8.98 3.72 19.77
C GLU A 46 8.53 2.34 19.31
N ASP A 47 7.21 2.11 19.29
CA ASP A 47 6.64 0.84 18.81
C ASP A 47 6.93 0.64 17.32
N GLU A 48 6.80 1.69 16.54
CA GLU A 48 7.10 1.63 15.12
C GLU A 48 8.56 1.25 14.86
N GLN A 49 9.47 1.86 15.58
CA GLN A 49 10.90 1.58 15.43
C GLN A 49 11.22 0.14 15.80
N GLU A 50 10.65 -0.36 16.90
CA GLU A 50 10.83 -1.75 17.31
C GLU A 50 10.29 -2.73 16.27
N LEU A 51 9.07 -2.48 15.78
CA LEU A 51 8.45 -3.34 14.77
C LEU A 51 9.21 -3.31 13.46
N LEU A 52 9.70 -2.16 13.04
CA LEU A 52 10.52 -2.05 11.84
C LEU A 52 11.81 -2.86 11.96
N GLY A 53 12.47 -2.79 13.10
CA GLY A 53 13.67 -3.58 13.35
C GLY A 53 13.40 -5.07 13.22
N ARG A 54 12.32 -5.55 13.77
CA ARG A 54 11.91 -6.96 13.69
C ARG A 54 11.51 -7.35 12.27
N ALA A 55 10.80 -6.47 11.58
CA ALA A 55 10.37 -6.71 10.21
C ALA A 55 11.56 -6.89 9.27
N VAL A 56 12.60 -6.05 9.43
CA VAL A 56 13.83 -6.14 8.64
C VAL A 56 14.53 -7.48 8.88
N GLU A 57 14.42 -8.02 10.09
CA GLU A 57 15.00 -9.33 10.44
C GLU A 57 14.18 -10.51 9.93
N GLY A 58 13.05 -10.26 9.29
CA GLY A 58 12.20 -11.30 8.70
C GLY A 58 10.96 -11.66 9.52
N ASN A 59 10.61 -10.90 10.55
CA ASN A 59 9.40 -11.14 11.33
C ASN A 59 8.18 -10.67 10.56
N GLU A 60 7.40 -11.62 10.05
CA GLU A 60 6.23 -11.33 9.22
C GLU A 60 5.11 -10.62 9.98
N GLU A 61 4.92 -10.98 11.24
CA GLU A 61 3.90 -10.34 12.07
C GLU A 61 4.19 -8.86 12.27
N SER A 62 5.45 -8.52 12.55
CA SER A 62 5.88 -7.13 12.71
C SER A 62 5.76 -6.36 11.41
N PHE A 63 6.13 -6.98 10.29
CA PHE A 63 5.96 -6.39 8.96
C PHE A 63 4.49 -6.04 8.70
N ASP A 64 3.60 -6.98 8.96
CA ASP A 64 2.17 -6.81 8.76
C ASP A 64 1.60 -5.68 9.63
N LYS A 65 2.03 -5.58 10.87
CA LYS A 65 1.58 -4.52 11.78
C LYS A 65 1.97 -3.13 11.28
N VAL A 66 3.20 -2.96 10.82
CA VAL A 66 3.65 -1.68 10.28
C VAL A 66 2.89 -1.34 9.01
N LEU A 67 2.70 -2.32 8.15
CA LEU A 67 1.98 -2.14 6.89
C LEU A 67 0.52 -1.70 7.16
N ARG A 68 -0.17 -2.40 8.04
CA ARG A 68 -1.57 -2.09 8.39
C ARG A 68 -1.72 -0.72 9.03
N ALA A 69 -0.78 -0.33 9.89
CA ALA A 69 -0.82 0.97 10.55
C ALA A 69 -0.68 2.14 9.57
N ASN A 70 -0.16 1.88 8.37
CA ASN A 70 0.08 2.90 7.37
C ASN A 70 -0.86 2.83 6.15
N LEU A 71 -1.89 1.98 6.20
CA LEU A 71 -2.79 1.78 5.05
C LEU A 71 -3.53 3.04 4.62
N ARG A 72 -4.04 3.80 5.57
CA ARG A 72 -4.76 5.04 5.25
C ARG A 72 -3.86 6.06 4.57
N PHE A 73 -2.65 6.17 5.07
CA PHE A 73 -1.68 7.07 4.49
C PHE A 73 -1.33 6.62 3.07
N THR A 74 -1.15 5.33 2.88
CA THR A 74 -0.89 4.74 1.56
C THR A 74 -2.03 5.06 0.59
N PHE A 75 -3.27 4.93 1.04
CA PHE A 75 -4.42 5.29 0.24
C PHE A 75 -4.40 6.77 -0.14
N SER A 76 -4.05 7.64 0.80
CA SER A 76 -3.98 9.09 0.54
C SER A 76 -2.95 9.41 -0.54
N VAL A 77 -1.81 8.74 -0.53
CA VAL A 77 -0.80 8.92 -1.58
C VAL A 77 -1.33 8.44 -2.92
N ALA A 78 -1.93 7.26 -2.96
CA ALA A 78 -2.51 6.72 -4.20
C ALA A 78 -3.56 7.67 -4.78
N ASN A 79 -4.40 8.24 -3.94
CA ASN A 79 -5.47 9.13 -4.34
C ASN A 79 -4.98 10.39 -5.06
N GLN A 80 -3.75 10.81 -4.79
CA GLN A 80 -3.14 11.99 -5.44
C GLN A 80 -2.83 11.76 -6.93
N TYR A 81 -2.81 10.52 -7.37
CA TYR A 81 -2.40 10.15 -8.73
C TYR A 81 -3.58 9.73 -9.62
N GLN A 82 -4.81 10.01 -9.22
CA GLN A 82 -5.99 9.69 -10.02
C GLN A 82 -5.95 10.42 -11.36
N ASN A 83 -6.63 9.85 -12.35
CA ASN A 83 -6.79 10.41 -13.70
C ASN A 83 -5.51 10.42 -14.53
N LYS A 84 -4.60 9.49 -14.25
CA LYS A 84 -3.35 9.33 -14.99
C LYS A 84 -3.22 7.98 -15.67
N GLY A 85 -4.34 7.27 -15.81
CA GLY A 85 -4.41 6.02 -16.56
C GLY A 85 -4.57 4.76 -15.72
N LEU A 86 -4.20 4.79 -14.45
CA LEU A 86 -4.40 3.66 -13.54
C LEU A 86 -5.66 3.88 -12.70
N SER A 87 -6.41 2.82 -12.44
CA SER A 87 -7.55 2.87 -11.54
C SER A 87 -7.10 3.15 -10.11
N LEU A 88 -7.99 3.63 -9.26
CA LEU A 88 -7.66 3.86 -7.85
C LEU A 88 -7.21 2.59 -7.15
N LEU A 89 -7.85 1.46 -7.46
CA LEU A 89 -7.44 0.17 -6.91
C LEU A 89 -6.01 -0.20 -7.33
N GLN A 90 -5.69 -0.02 -8.61
CA GLN A 90 -4.34 -0.26 -9.11
C GLN A 90 -3.32 0.67 -8.46
N LEU A 91 -3.67 1.94 -8.30
CA LEU A 91 -2.80 2.91 -7.62
C LEU A 91 -2.54 2.51 -6.17
N PHE A 92 -3.58 2.07 -5.47
CA PHE A 92 -3.44 1.61 -4.09
C PHE A 92 -2.54 0.37 -4.00
N GLU A 93 -2.76 -0.59 -4.90
CA GLU A 93 -1.97 -1.81 -4.96
C GLU A 93 -0.48 -1.51 -5.17
N VAL A 94 -0.17 -0.63 -6.12
CA VAL A 94 1.20 -0.22 -6.41
C VAL A 94 1.79 0.56 -5.23
N SER A 95 1.00 1.43 -4.62
CA SER A 95 1.42 2.20 -3.46
C SER A 95 1.76 1.28 -2.28
N LEU A 96 0.97 0.22 -2.06
CA LEU A 96 1.28 -0.79 -1.05
C LEU A 96 2.60 -1.49 -1.32
N GLN A 97 2.90 -1.75 -2.58
CA GLN A 97 4.18 -2.33 -2.96
C GLN A 97 5.33 -1.39 -2.59
N GLY A 98 5.16 -0.09 -2.84
CA GLY A 98 6.13 0.91 -2.42
C GLY A 98 6.31 0.96 -0.91
N LEU A 99 5.21 0.88 -0.16
CA LEU A 99 5.27 0.82 1.30
C LEU A 99 6.04 -0.41 1.78
N ALA A 100 5.79 -1.58 1.18
CA ALA A 100 6.51 -2.81 1.51
C ALA A 100 8.02 -2.64 1.27
N ASN A 101 8.39 -2.01 0.16
CA ASN A 101 9.79 -1.74 -0.15
C ASN A 101 10.42 -0.79 0.89
N ALA A 102 9.66 0.20 1.33
CA ALA A 102 10.12 1.13 2.36
C ALA A 102 10.38 0.42 3.69
N ILE A 103 9.53 -0.52 4.06
CA ILE A 103 9.72 -1.30 5.29
C ILE A 103 11.03 -2.10 5.19
N LYS A 104 11.26 -2.74 4.05
CA LYS A 104 12.48 -3.52 3.83
C LYS A 104 13.74 -2.64 3.87
N ALA A 105 13.64 -1.41 3.40
CA ALA A 105 14.75 -0.47 3.36
C ALA A 105 14.91 0.34 4.66
N SER A 106 14.04 0.13 5.65
CA SER A 106 14.00 0.99 6.84
C SER A 106 15.25 0.93 7.70
N ALA A 107 16.05 -0.13 7.57
CA ALA A 107 17.32 -0.25 8.31
C ALA A 107 18.32 0.83 7.92
N SER A 108 18.19 1.40 6.72
CA SER A 108 19.11 2.42 6.21
C SER A 108 18.67 3.86 6.54
N ARG A 109 17.51 4.02 7.19
CA ARG A 109 17.02 5.36 7.46
C ARG A 109 17.71 5.97 8.69
N HIS A 110 17.75 7.30 8.72
CA HIS A 110 18.27 8.02 9.86
C HIS A 110 17.34 7.90 11.06
N ASN A 111 17.90 7.78 12.27
CA ASN A 111 17.14 7.54 13.49
C ASN A 111 16.17 8.67 13.86
N ASP A 112 16.44 9.91 13.43
CA ASP A 112 15.60 11.06 13.70
C ASP A 112 14.51 11.27 12.63
N GLU A 113 14.50 10.45 11.60
CA GLU A 113 13.52 10.51 10.53
C GLU A 113 12.30 9.65 10.86
N LYS A 114 11.11 10.23 10.71
CA LYS A 114 9.89 9.43 10.86
C LYS A 114 9.78 8.46 9.71
N PHE A 115 9.31 7.25 9.98
CA PHE A 115 9.18 6.23 8.94
C PHE A 115 8.37 6.72 7.75
N ILE A 116 7.29 7.46 7.99
CA ILE A 116 6.43 7.94 6.91
C ILE A 116 7.17 8.85 5.94
N GLN A 117 8.10 9.65 6.44
CA GLN A 117 8.93 10.53 5.60
C GLN A 117 9.84 9.71 4.68
N CYS A 118 10.28 8.56 5.15
CA CYS A 118 11.06 7.61 4.36
C CYS A 118 10.17 6.85 3.37
N ALA A 119 8.96 6.48 3.78
CA ALA A 119 8.07 5.65 2.99
C ALA A 119 7.45 6.37 1.79
N VAL A 120 7.15 7.67 1.91
CA VAL A 120 6.48 8.43 0.85
C VAL A 120 7.24 8.39 -0.47
N PRO A 121 8.57 8.63 -0.51
CA PRO A 121 9.31 8.52 -1.76
C PRO A 121 9.21 7.15 -2.42
N PHE A 122 9.22 6.07 -1.63
CA PHE A 122 9.08 4.71 -2.15
C PHE A 122 7.69 4.49 -2.79
N MET A 123 6.65 4.98 -2.14
CA MET A 123 5.29 4.87 -2.67
C MET A 123 5.13 5.68 -3.96
N ARG A 124 5.63 6.90 -3.99
CA ARG A 124 5.57 7.76 -5.18
C ARG A 124 6.36 7.18 -6.34
N GLN A 125 7.54 6.67 -6.07
CA GLN A 125 8.36 6.05 -7.09
C GLN A 125 7.66 4.84 -7.72
N ALA A 126 7.07 3.99 -6.89
CA ALA A 126 6.35 2.82 -7.38
C ALA A 126 5.18 3.21 -8.29
N ILE A 127 4.42 4.23 -7.89
CA ILE A 127 3.29 4.72 -8.68
C ILE A 127 3.76 5.32 -10.00
N GLU A 128 4.78 6.17 -9.95
CA GLU A 128 5.30 6.84 -11.14
C GLU A 128 5.87 5.86 -12.14
N GLU A 129 6.58 4.83 -11.68
CA GLU A 129 7.07 3.75 -12.53
C GLU A 129 5.92 2.99 -13.20
N ALA A 130 4.87 2.70 -12.44
CA ALA A 130 3.70 2.00 -12.98
C ALA A 130 2.99 2.84 -14.05
N ILE A 131 2.89 4.14 -13.86
CA ILE A 131 2.29 5.06 -14.85
C ILE A 131 3.14 5.11 -16.12
N VAL A 132 4.45 5.17 -15.98
CA VAL A 132 5.37 5.16 -17.13
C VAL A 132 5.26 3.84 -17.89
N ASP A 133 5.22 2.72 -17.19
CA ASP A 133 5.10 1.40 -17.82
C ASP A 133 3.78 1.26 -18.58
N LEU A 134 2.69 1.78 -18.03
CA LEU A 134 1.40 1.80 -18.73
C LEU A 134 1.50 2.61 -20.02
N SER A 135 2.14 3.77 -19.97
CA SER A 135 2.34 4.64 -21.14
C SER A 135 3.12 3.93 -22.23
N LYS A 136 4.15 3.17 -21.88
CA LYS A 136 4.94 2.39 -22.84
C LYS A 136 4.11 1.30 -23.51
N VAL A 137 3.31 0.59 -22.72
CA VAL A 137 2.44 -0.47 -23.26
C VAL A 137 1.42 0.13 -24.23
N THR A 138 0.82 1.26 -23.88
CA THR A 138 -0.13 1.95 -24.72
C THR A 138 0.51 2.40 -26.03
N SER A 139 1.73 2.92 -25.99
CA SER A 139 2.49 3.32 -27.19
C SER A 139 2.75 2.16 -28.12
N LEU A 140 3.02 0.98 -27.59
CA LEU A 140 3.33 -0.20 -28.40
C LEU A 140 2.11 -0.73 -29.15
N HIS A 141 0.92 -0.37 -28.77
CA HIS A 141 -0.34 -0.83 -29.39
C HIS A 141 -0.94 0.17 -30.38
N GLU A 142 -0.31 1.28 -30.59
CA GLU A 142 -0.77 2.28 -31.58
C GLU A 142 -0.31 1.97 -33.01
#